data_b03ea7f9d6454bc08529e87584ac0078
#
_entry.id   b03ea7f9d6454bc08529e87584ac0078
#
_cell.length_a   1.000
_cell.length_b   1.000
_cell.length_c   1.000
_cell.angle_alpha   90.00
_cell.angle_beta   90.00
_cell.angle_gamma   90.00
#
_symmetry.space_group_name_H-M   'P 1'
#
loop_
_entity.id
_entity.type
_entity.pdbx_description
1 polymer ?
#
loop_
_entity_poly.entity_id
_entity_poly.type
_entity_poly.pdbx_seq_one_letter_code
_entity_poly.pdbx_strand_id
1 'polypeptide(L)'
;MVARVLMYSTRLCPYCRMAERLLDKKGVQAEKVMVDENPARRDEMVRLTGRTSVPQIFIGDEHVGGYRELAGLERTGRLDELLQL
;
A
#
# COMPACT_ATOMS: atom_id res chain seq x y z
N MET A 1 -17.07 -7.96 -4.22
CA MET A 1 -16.70 -6.67 -3.62
C MET A 1 -15.18 -6.50 -3.62
N VAL A 2 -14.71 -5.30 -3.89
CA VAL A 2 -13.28 -5.02 -3.92
C VAL A 2 -12.73 -4.98 -2.49
N ALA A 3 -11.58 -5.57 -2.29
CA ALA A 3 -10.92 -5.57 -0.98
C ALA A 3 -10.48 -4.14 -0.61
N ARG A 4 -10.48 -3.86 0.68
CA ARG A 4 -10.04 -2.58 1.20
C ARG A 4 -8.52 -2.47 1.10
N VAL A 5 -8.03 -1.34 0.61
CA VAL A 5 -6.59 -1.09 0.50
C VAL A 5 -6.20 0.07 1.39
N LEU A 6 -5.17 -0.13 2.21
CA LEU A 6 -4.62 0.89 3.07
C LEU A 6 -3.13 1.05 2.76
N MET A 7 -2.67 2.28 2.64
CA MET A 7 -1.26 2.55 2.34
C MET A 7 -0.70 3.59 3.29
N TYR A 8 0.32 3.20 4.04
CA TYR A 8 1.11 4.15 4.82
C TYR A 8 2.03 4.87 3.84
N SER A 9 2.03 6.20 3.90
CA SER A 9 2.64 7.04 2.88
C SER A 9 3.27 8.28 3.50
N THR A 10 3.99 9.05 2.68
CA THR A 10 4.47 10.39 3.04
C THR A 10 4.23 11.32 1.86
N ARG A 11 4.34 12.64 2.11
CA ARG A 11 4.06 13.64 1.06
C ARG A 11 5.05 13.58 -0.10
N LEU A 12 6.33 13.35 0.19
CA LEU A 12 7.38 13.31 -0.83
C LEU A 12 7.86 11.88 -1.00
N CYS A 13 7.06 11.07 -1.65
CA CYS A 13 7.38 9.66 -1.84
C CYS A 13 7.05 9.23 -3.26
N PRO A 14 8.03 9.19 -4.15
CA PRO A 14 7.80 8.76 -5.54
C PRO A 14 7.22 7.35 -5.64
N TYR A 15 7.71 6.43 -4.82
CA TYR A 15 7.21 5.05 -4.85
C TYR A 15 5.77 4.95 -4.36
N CYS A 16 5.38 5.82 -3.41
CA CYS A 16 3.98 5.88 -2.98
C CYS A 16 3.08 6.30 -4.14
N ARG A 17 3.53 7.27 -4.93
CA ARG A 17 2.78 7.73 -6.10
C ARG A 17 2.70 6.65 -7.16
N MET A 18 3.79 5.90 -7.36
CA MET A 18 3.79 4.80 -8.32
C MET A 18 2.79 3.73 -7.90
N ALA A 19 2.74 3.42 -6.60
CA ALA A 19 1.77 2.47 -6.08
C ALA A 19 0.34 2.96 -6.28
N GLU A 20 0.10 4.25 -6.02
CA GLU A 20 -1.22 4.83 -6.24
C GLU A 20 -1.65 4.71 -7.70
N ARG A 21 -0.75 5.01 -8.63
CA ARG A 21 -1.06 4.92 -10.06
C ARG A 21 -1.41 3.51 -10.47
N LEU A 22 -0.68 2.53 -9.94
CA LEU A 22 -0.97 1.13 -10.24
C LEU A 22 -2.36 0.75 -9.76
N LEU A 23 -2.71 1.15 -8.54
CA LEU A 23 -4.03 0.87 -7.98
C LEU A 23 -5.13 1.63 -8.76
N ASP A 24 -4.85 2.88 -9.15
CA ASP A 24 -5.79 3.68 -9.95
C ASP A 24 -6.12 2.99 -11.28
N LYS A 25 -5.14 2.38 -11.91
CA LYS A 25 -5.36 1.62 -13.14
C LYS A 25 -6.30 0.45 -12.94
N LYS A 26 -6.36 -0.07 -11.72
CA LYS A 26 -7.27 -1.15 -11.34
C LYS A 26 -8.62 -0.64 -10.88
N GLY A 27 -8.82 0.68 -10.87
CA GLY A 27 -10.05 1.28 -10.37
C GLY A 27 -10.19 1.23 -8.86
N VAL A 28 -9.07 1.13 -8.15
CA VAL A 28 -9.06 0.98 -6.69
C VAL A 28 -8.38 2.19 -6.07
N GLN A 29 -9.02 2.79 -5.06
CA GLN A 29 -8.43 3.87 -4.29
C GLN A 29 -7.94 3.35 -2.96
N ALA A 30 -6.68 3.64 -2.64
CA ALA A 30 -6.12 3.29 -1.34
C ALA A 30 -6.48 4.38 -0.32
N GLU A 31 -6.80 3.95 0.89
CA GLU A 31 -6.88 4.85 2.03
C GLU A 31 -5.43 5.16 2.44
N LYS A 32 -5.06 6.44 2.38
CA LYS A 32 -3.69 6.85 2.68
C LYS A 32 -3.55 7.29 4.12
N VAL A 33 -2.50 6.82 4.79
CA VAL A 33 -2.15 7.21 6.14
C VAL A 33 -0.81 7.92 6.08
N MET A 34 -0.80 9.23 6.34
CA MET A 34 0.39 10.05 6.19
C MET A 34 1.24 9.99 7.45
N VAL A 35 2.28 9.17 7.43
CA VAL A 35 3.11 8.91 8.62
C VAL A 35 4.12 10.01 8.90
N ASP A 36 4.39 10.87 7.92
CA ASP A 36 5.22 12.05 8.15
C ASP A 36 4.48 13.16 8.92
N GLU A 37 3.15 13.07 8.95
CA GLU A 37 2.30 14.04 9.66
C GLU A 37 1.79 13.53 11.00
N ASN A 38 1.97 12.23 11.25
CA ASN A 38 1.41 11.61 12.45
C ASN A 38 2.36 10.54 13.00
N PRO A 39 3.20 10.91 14.00
CA PRO A 39 4.17 9.98 14.57
C PRO A 39 3.56 8.71 15.15
N ALA A 40 2.36 8.79 15.73
CA ALA A 40 1.68 7.61 16.28
C ALA A 40 1.35 6.61 15.18
N ARG A 41 0.96 7.08 14.01
CA ARG A 41 0.67 6.20 12.88
C ARG A 41 1.96 5.61 12.30
N ARG A 42 3.07 6.35 12.37
CA ARG A 42 4.37 5.83 11.98
C ARG A 42 4.78 4.68 12.89
N ASP A 43 4.62 4.84 14.20
CA ASP A 43 4.92 3.78 15.16
C ASP A 43 4.05 2.55 14.90
N GLU A 44 2.78 2.77 14.58
CA GLU A 44 1.86 1.70 14.22
C GLU A 44 2.36 0.94 13.00
N MET A 45 2.79 1.66 11.96
CA MET A 45 3.32 1.05 10.75
C MET A 45 4.53 0.15 11.05
N VAL A 46 5.48 0.67 11.82
CA VAL A 46 6.67 -0.10 12.19
C VAL A 46 6.28 -1.34 13.00
N ARG A 47 5.35 -1.19 13.93
CA ARG A 47 4.89 -2.31 14.74
C ARG A 47 4.22 -3.40 13.90
N LEU A 48 3.41 -3.00 12.92
CA LEU A 48 2.66 -3.94 12.09
C LEU A 48 3.49 -4.58 11.00
N THR A 49 4.47 -3.85 10.45
CA THR A 49 5.21 -4.32 9.27
C THR A 49 6.65 -4.71 9.56
N GLY A 50 7.20 -4.23 10.68
CA GLY A 50 8.63 -4.38 10.97
C GLY A 50 9.52 -3.51 10.08
N ARG A 51 8.93 -2.58 9.33
CA ARG A 51 9.66 -1.74 8.37
C ARG A 51 9.46 -0.27 8.68
N THR A 52 10.46 0.54 8.31
CA THR A 52 10.41 1.99 8.49
C THR A 52 10.20 2.74 7.17
N SER A 53 10.25 2.04 6.04
CA SER A 53 10.12 2.65 4.72
C SER A 53 8.66 2.76 4.29
N VAL A 54 8.39 3.69 3.38
CA VAL A 54 7.08 3.84 2.74
C VAL A 54 7.25 3.66 1.23
N PRO A 55 6.23 3.22 0.52
CA PRO A 55 4.90 2.87 1.02
C PRO A 55 4.90 1.53 1.74
N GLN A 56 3.93 1.34 2.66
CA GLN A 56 3.60 0.03 3.20
C GLN A 56 2.13 -0.20 2.92
N ILE A 57 1.83 -1.25 2.18
CA ILE A 57 0.51 -1.47 1.59
C ILE A 57 -0.13 -2.71 2.21
N PHE A 58 -1.39 -2.55 2.61
CA PHE A 58 -2.21 -3.66 3.08
C PHE A 58 -3.41 -3.82 2.14
N ILE A 59 -3.71 -5.06 1.76
CA ILE A 59 -4.92 -5.38 1.01
C ILE A 59 -5.74 -6.30 1.90
N GLY A 60 -6.86 -5.79 2.41
CA GLY A 60 -7.57 -6.46 3.47
C GLY A 60 -6.66 -6.59 4.68
N ASP A 61 -6.50 -7.79 5.19
CA ASP A 61 -5.63 -8.04 6.35
C ASP A 61 -4.22 -8.42 5.94
N GLU A 62 -3.93 -8.51 4.65
CA GLU A 62 -2.65 -9.00 4.18
C GLU A 62 -1.66 -7.85 3.96
N HIS A 63 -0.48 -7.97 4.57
CA HIS A 63 0.60 -7.02 4.36
C HIS A 63 1.32 -7.38 3.06
N VAL A 64 1.14 -6.53 2.04
CA VAL A 64 1.79 -6.72 0.74
C VAL A 64 3.24 -6.27 0.79
N GLY A 65 3.50 -5.12 1.38
CA GLY A 65 4.83 -4.51 1.44
C GLY A 65 4.86 -3.19 0.69
N GLY A 66 5.95 -2.95 -0.03
CA GLY A 66 6.13 -1.70 -0.77
C GLY A 66 5.70 -1.80 -2.22
N TYR A 67 6.11 -0.81 -3.01
CA TYR A 67 5.76 -0.77 -4.42
C TYR A 67 6.31 -1.99 -5.17
N ARG A 68 7.54 -2.41 -4.85
CA ARG A 68 8.17 -3.55 -5.55
C ARG A 68 7.34 -4.81 -5.42
N GLU A 69 6.86 -5.08 -4.21
CA GLU A 69 6.01 -6.24 -3.95
C GLU A 69 4.67 -6.11 -4.66
N LEU A 70 4.09 -4.91 -4.64
CA LEU A 70 2.83 -4.65 -5.33
C LEU A 70 2.96 -4.88 -6.83
N ALA A 71 4.02 -4.35 -7.43
CA ALA A 71 4.28 -4.52 -8.86
C ALA A 71 4.55 -5.99 -9.22
N GLY A 72 5.19 -6.72 -8.31
CA GLY A 72 5.41 -8.16 -8.49
C GLY A 72 4.11 -8.93 -8.55
N LEU A 73 3.16 -8.59 -7.68
CA LEU A 73 1.83 -9.21 -7.70
C LEU A 73 1.11 -8.91 -9.01
N GLU A 74 1.27 -7.70 -9.52
CA GLU A 74 0.64 -7.33 -10.79
C GLU A 74 1.22 -8.16 -11.94
N ARG A 75 2.53 -8.33 -11.97
CA ARG A 75 3.18 -9.08 -13.06
C ARG A 75 2.73 -10.54 -13.10
N THR A 76 2.42 -11.13 -11.96
CA THR A 76 2.01 -12.53 -11.88
C THR A 76 0.50 -12.71 -11.93
N GLY A 77 -0.27 -11.62 -12.05
CA GLY A 77 -1.74 -11.68 -12.07
C GLY A 77 -2.39 -11.85 -10.71
N ARG A 78 -1.59 -11.88 -9.64
CA ARG A 78 -2.10 -12.11 -8.29
C ARG A 78 -2.74 -10.89 -7.66
N LEU A 79 -2.39 -9.70 -8.16
CA LEU A 79 -2.94 -8.47 -7.61
C LEU A 79 -4.46 -8.42 -7.75
N ASP A 80 -4.98 -8.81 -8.93
CA ASP A 80 -6.42 -8.81 -9.17
C ASP A 80 -7.13 -9.77 -8.20
N GLU A 81 -6.52 -10.92 -7.93
CA GLU A 81 -7.07 -11.88 -6.97
C GLU A 81 -7.16 -11.28 -5.56
N LEU A 82 -6.09 -10.65 -5.10
CA LEU A 82 -6.06 -10.03 -3.77
C LEU A 82 -7.05 -8.89 -3.67
N LEU A 83 -7.18 -8.10 -4.72
CA LEU A 83 -8.12 -6.97 -4.76
C LEU A 83 -9.57 -7.43 -4.93
N GLN A 84 -9.78 -8.69 -5.27
CA GLN A 84 -11.11 -9.26 -5.52
C GLN A 84 -11.82 -8.59 -6.71
N LEU A 85 -11.04 -8.35 -7.75
CA LEU A 85 -11.56 -7.80 -8.99
C LEU A 85 -12.14 -8.88 -9.92
#